data_d9592d92dc731ffea19785899e78dd5c
#
_entry.id   d9592d92dc731ffea19785899e78dd5c
#
_cell.length_a   1.000
_cell.length_b   1.000
_cell.length_c   1.000
_cell.angle_alpha   90.00
_cell.angle_beta   90.00
_cell.angle_gamma   90.00
#
_symmetry.space_group_name_H-M   'P 1'
#
loop_
_entity.id
_entity.type
_entity.pdbx_description
1 polymer ?
#
loop_
_entity_poly.entity_id
_entity_poly.type
_entity_poly.pdbx_seq_one_letter_code
_entity_poly.pdbx_strand_id
1 'polypeptide(L)'
;MPVSGKPLAYNSLWQVRNDSWSSLEEASTQLVLAGAQCRPTDPLAGTISGLLDTLTPIERFWAFPGGQSFQEMRRLFVAGKYDRFAALVGGFNRALVTESYRGGQGLDTAGEDGSYQHAAPVTEQALPGRPYFEVLVVEDLSEAQERSLREELRHWRRPDDPFVYEIVVVPSFEDAIMAARLNFRLQACVVRRRFAHRSRYDAAALALFVGDAGADDLMNRSPDERAQILARSLARTRPELDLYLMTEISVEDLAGRLSHHFRRVFHAREGSLELHLSLLDGVAARYRAPFFSALRSYSHRPTGMFHALPIAHGKSILNSHWIRDMLDFYGLEIFLAETSATCGGLDSLLEPTGPLREAQQLAAKTFGSRQTFFVTNGTSTANKIVVQALVHPGDIVLVDRSPRKATRVRRGASWARARCGPGAPCRGGSRVLAGCAPEAQRPRGY
;
A
#
# COMPACT_ATOMS: atom_id res chain seq x y z
N MET A 1 31.58 22.04 -1.29
CA MET A 1 30.48 22.79 -0.66
C MET A 1 29.45 21.77 -0.18
N PRO A 2 29.06 21.70 1.08
CA PRO A 2 28.12 20.73 1.57
C PRO A 2 26.70 21.11 1.10
N VAL A 3 26.08 20.22 0.32
CA VAL A 3 24.67 20.36 -0.05
C VAL A 3 23.84 20.07 1.19
N SER A 4 23.13 21.10 1.65
CA SER A 4 22.16 21.05 2.74
C SER A 4 21.15 19.94 2.48
N GLY A 5 21.29 18.80 3.20
CA GLY A 5 20.41 17.64 3.07
C GLY A 5 19.05 17.90 3.71
N LYS A 6 18.09 18.38 2.94
CA LYS A 6 16.68 18.09 3.22
C LYS A 6 16.44 16.61 2.91
N PRO A 7 15.77 15.85 3.77
CA PRO A 7 15.38 14.48 3.44
C PRO A 7 14.57 14.53 2.14
N LEU A 8 15.04 13.82 1.13
CA LEU A 8 14.31 13.64 -0.14
C LEU A 8 12.91 13.13 0.21
N ALA A 9 11.89 13.90 -0.16
CA ALA A 9 10.52 13.52 0.07
C ALA A 9 10.28 12.18 -0.64
N TYR A 10 9.53 11.30 0.01
CA TYR A 10 9.21 9.95 -0.40
C TYR A 10 8.81 9.79 -1.88
N ASN A 11 8.02 10.72 -2.42
CA ASN A 11 7.65 10.76 -3.85
C ASN A 11 8.86 10.92 -4.80
N SER A 12 10.01 11.37 -4.30
CA SER A 12 11.17 11.63 -5.14
C SER A 12 11.92 10.36 -5.56
N LEU A 13 11.96 9.30 -4.71
CA LEU A 13 12.68 8.07 -5.07
C LEU A 13 11.92 7.20 -6.08
N TRP A 14 10.62 7.11 -5.95
CA TRP A 14 9.78 6.45 -6.95
C TRP A 14 9.86 7.18 -8.31
N GLN A 15 9.87 8.51 -8.26
CA GLN A 15 10.06 9.33 -9.45
C GLN A 15 11.45 9.14 -10.06
N VAL A 16 12.51 9.17 -9.23
CA VAL A 16 13.88 8.88 -9.68
C VAL A 16 13.98 7.51 -10.34
N ARG A 17 13.33 6.48 -9.78
CA ARG A 17 13.27 5.16 -10.37
C ARG A 17 12.64 5.18 -11.77
N ASN A 18 11.46 5.77 -11.89
CA ASN A 18 10.74 5.82 -13.17
C ASN A 18 11.47 6.66 -14.22
N ASP A 19 11.97 7.82 -13.83
CA ASP A 19 12.73 8.70 -14.72
C ASP A 19 14.02 8.02 -15.19
N SER A 20 14.69 7.28 -14.31
CA SER A 20 15.89 6.52 -14.65
C SER A 20 15.60 5.38 -15.62
N TRP A 21 14.48 4.66 -15.46
CA TRP A 21 14.06 3.63 -16.41
C TRP A 21 13.74 4.20 -17.79
N SER A 22 13.02 5.31 -17.87
CA SER A 22 12.70 5.99 -19.13
C SER A 22 13.97 6.49 -19.83
N SER A 23 14.87 7.11 -19.07
CA SER A 23 16.16 7.58 -19.60
C SER A 23 17.06 6.43 -20.05
N LEU A 24 17.01 5.28 -19.37
CA LEU A 24 17.78 4.09 -19.72
C LEU A 24 17.28 3.48 -21.04
N GLU A 25 15.97 3.45 -21.28
CA GLU A 25 15.39 2.98 -22.54
C GLU A 25 15.80 3.89 -23.69
N GLU A 26 15.70 5.21 -23.52
CA GLU A 26 16.10 6.18 -24.54
C GLU A 26 17.60 6.04 -24.88
N ALA A 27 18.47 6.02 -23.84
CA ALA A 27 19.91 5.91 -24.04
C ALA A 27 20.30 4.56 -24.68
N SER A 28 19.64 3.46 -24.30
CA SER A 28 19.90 2.13 -24.88
C SER A 28 19.52 2.06 -26.36
N THR A 29 18.40 2.66 -26.73
CA THR A 29 17.96 2.76 -28.13
C THR A 29 18.94 3.59 -28.97
N GLN A 30 19.37 4.73 -28.42
CA GLN A 30 20.38 5.59 -29.08
C GLN A 30 21.73 4.88 -29.24
N LEU A 31 22.13 4.05 -28.27
CA LEU A 31 23.37 3.29 -28.33
C LEU A 31 23.36 2.28 -29.48
N VAL A 32 22.27 1.55 -29.66
CA VAL A 32 22.10 0.61 -30.79
C VAL A 32 22.16 1.36 -32.15
N LEU A 33 21.45 2.49 -32.26
CA LEU A 33 21.46 3.30 -33.47
C LEU A 33 22.84 3.89 -33.80
N ALA A 34 23.57 4.35 -32.77
CA ALA A 34 24.93 4.86 -32.93
C ALA A 34 25.90 3.77 -33.42
N GLY A 35 25.80 2.57 -32.83
CA GLY A 35 26.57 1.39 -33.26
C GLY A 35 26.30 1.02 -34.72
N ALA A 36 25.05 0.99 -35.14
CA ALA A 36 24.66 0.71 -36.53
C ALA A 36 25.16 1.81 -37.54
N GLN A 37 25.36 3.04 -37.05
CA GLN A 37 25.84 4.18 -37.84
C GLN A 37 27.34 4.43 -37.71
N CYS A 38 28.09 3.54 -37.08
CA CYS A 38 29.53 3.68 -36.80
C CYS A 38 29.88 5.03 -36.11
N ARG A 39 28.99 5.54 -35.24
CA ARG A 39 29.24 6.74 -34.44
C ARG A 39 29.90 6.39 -33.10
N PRO A 40 30.57 7.36 -32.43
CA PRO A 40 31.12 7.11 -31.08
C PRO A 40 30.04 6.70 -30.07
N THR A 41 30.26 5.56 -29.40
CA THR A 41 29.30 5.00 -28.41
C THR A 41 29.70 5.33 -26.97
N ASP A 42 30.93 5.76 -26.73
CA ASP A 42 31.50 5.98 -25.38
C ASP A 42 30.68 6.94 -24.50
N PRO A 43 30.19 8.11 -24.99
CA PRO A 43 29.39 9.00 -24.15
C PRO A 43 28.07 8.38 -23.73
N LEU A 44 27.41 7.60 -24.59
CA LEU A 44 26.16 6.90 -24.32
C LEU A 44 26.40 5.75 -23.34
N ALA A 45 27.48 5.01 -23.51
CA ALA A 45 27.90 3.95 -22.59
C ALA A 45 28.15 4.50 -21.18
N GLY A 46 28.78 5.67 -21.06
CA GLY A 46 28.96 6.36 -19.77
C GLY A 46 27.64 6.77 -19.12
N THR A 47 26.71 7.29 -19.89
CA THR A 47 25.37 7.65 -19.41
C THR A 47 24.61 6.41 -18.91
N ILE A 48 24.61 5.33 -19.69
CA ILE A 48 23.96 4.06 -19.32
C ILE A 48 24.59 3.48 -18.05
N SER A 49 25.91 3.48 -17.94
CA SER A 49 26.58 3.03 -16.72
C SER A 49 26.11 3.80 -15.47
N GLY A 50 26.04 5.13 -15.56
CA GLY A 50 25.57 5.98 -14.47
C GLY A 50 24.10 5.71 -14.08
N LEU A 51 23.21 5.45 -15.06
CA LEU A 51 21.82 5.07 -14.83
C LEU A 51 21.71 3.68 -14.17
N LEU A 52 22.51 2.71 -14.65
CA LEU A 52 22.58 1.39 -14.03
C LEU A 52 23.11 1.44 -12.59
N ASP A 53 24.09 2.29 -12.32
CA ASP A 53 24.62 2.49 -10.96
C ASP A 53 23.59 3.17 -10.03
N THR A 54 22.75 4.04 -10.58
CA THR A 54 21.63 4.65 -9.85
C THR A 54 20.53 3.65 -9.52
N LEU A 55 20.18 2.80 -10.49
CA LEU A 55 19.10 1.81 -10.33
C LEU A 55 19.51 0.59 -9.49
N THR A 56 20.76 0.17 -9.53
CA THR A 56 21.24 -1.04 -8.84
C THR A 56 20.87 -1.11 -7.35
N PRO A 57 21.09 -0.06 -6.53
CA PRO A 57 20.73 -0.10 -5.13
C PRO A 57 19.21 -0.02 -4.90
N ILE A 58 18.44 0.37 -5.89
CA ILE A 58 17.00 0.56 -5.78
C ILE A 58 16.24 -0.70 -6.15
N GLU A 59 16.54 -1.31 -7.31
CA GLU A 59 15.74 -2.38 -7.91
C GLU A 59 15.66 -3.66 -7.09
N ARG A 60 16.58 -3.91 -6.19
CA ARG A 60 16.55 -5.05 -5.27
C ARG A 60 15.39 -5.03 -4.28
N PHE A 61 14.74 -3.89 -4.10
CA PHE A 61 13.61 -3.72 -3.17
C PHE A 61 12.24 -3.89 -3.85
N TRP A 62 12.21 -4.28 -5.13
CA TRP A 62 10.99 -4.61 -5.87
C TRP A 62 11.05 -6.02 -6.44
N ALA A 63 9.88 -6.67 -6.51
CA ALA A 63 9.78 -7.98 -7.12
C ALA A 63 9.99 -7.95 -8.63
N PHE A 64 9.66 -6.84 -9.28
CA PHE A 64 9.81 -6.66 -10.72
C PHE A 64 10.52 -5.33 -11.08
N PRO A 65 11.51 -5.34 -12.01
CA PRO A 65 12.10 -6.52 -12.66
C PRO A 65 12.91 -7.40 -11.72
N GLY A 66 13.18 -6.93 -10.50
CA GLY A 66 13.93 -7.66 -9.48
C GLY A 66 15.45 -7.64 -9.70
N GLY A 67 16.19 -7.87 -8.60
CA GLY A 67 17.65 -7.77 -8.62
C GLY A 67 18.33 -8.71 -9.61
N GLN A 68 17.82 -9.93 -9.79
CA GLN A 68 18.40 -10.91 -10.71
C GLN A 68 18.28 -10.49 -12.18
N SER A 69 17.09 -10.10 -12.60
CA SER A 69 16.84 -9.61 -13.98
C SER A 69 17.67 -8.36 -14.27
N PHE A 70 17.81 -7.48 -13.27
CA PHE A 70 18.62 -6.29 -13.37
C PHE A 70 20.12 -6.60 -13.52
N GLN A 71 20.63 -7.59 -12.79
CA GLN A 71 22.01 -8.04 -12.94
C GLN A 71 22.27 -8.66 -14.31
N GLU A 72 21.34 -9.44 -14.84
CA GLU A 72 21.47 -10.00 -16.20
C GLU A 72 21.55 -8.91 -17.26
N MET A 73 20.70 -7.91 -17.15
CA MET A 73 20.73 -6.72 -18.00
C MET A 73 22.12 -6.03 -17.94
N ARG A 74 22.67 -5.87 -16.74
CA ARG A 74 24.01 -5.30 -16.54
C ARG A 74 25.10 -6.16 -17.18
N ARG A 75 25.01 -7.48 -17.08
CA ARG A 75 25.93 -8.42 -17.73
C ARG A 75 25.91 -8.28 -19.26
N LEU A 76 24.71 -8.16 -19.86
CA LEU A 76 24.57 -7.94 -21.30
C LEU A 76 25.23 -6.64 -21.76
N PHE A 77 25.05 -5.56 -20.99
CA PHE A 77 25.68 -4.27 -21.28
C PHE A 77 27.20 -4.36 -21.23
N VAL A 78 27.76 -4.93 -20.15
CA VAL A 78 29.22 -5.08 -19.98
C VAL A 78 29.80 -6.01 -21.04
N ALA A 79 29.07 -7.04 -21.49
CA ALA A 79 29.47 -7.94 -22.56
C ALA A 79 29.38 -7.33 -23.97
N GLY A 80 28.96 -6.07 -24.10
CA GLY A 80 28.80 -5.38 -25.40
C GLY A 80 27.64 -5.88 -26.27
N LYS A 81 26.71 -6.66 -25.67
CA LYS A 81 25.53 -7.20 -26.36
C LYS A 81 24.40 -6.17 -26.40
N TYR A 82 24.65 -5.03 -27.01
CA TYR A 82 23.79 -3.83 -26.93
C TYR A 82 22.39 -4.04 -27.49
N ASP A 83 22.22 -4.82 -28.56
CA ASP A 83 20.88 -5.11 -29.11
C ASP A 83 20.01 -5.88 -28.12
N ARG A 84 20.57 -6.93 -27.49
CA ARG A 84 19.85 -7.70 -26.47
C ARG A 84 19.61 -6.88 -25.22
N PHE A 85 20.56 -6.05 -24.83
CA PHE A 85 20.43 -5.13 -23.71
C PHE A 85 19.27 -4.16 -23.94
N ALA A 86 19.22 -3.49 -25.08
CA ALA A 86 18.17 -2.52 -25.39
C ALA A 86 16.78 -3.17 -25.50
N ALA A 87 16.71 -4.37 -26.11
CA ALA A 87 15.47 -5.13 -26.18
C ALA A 87 14.94 -5.48 -24.76
N LEU A 88 15.83 -5.87 -23.88
CA LEU A 88 15.49 -6.21 -22.49
C LEU A 88 15.03 -4.98 -21.69
N VAL A 89 15.76 -3.86 -21.82
CA VAL A 89 15.39 -2.58 -21.19
C VAL A 89 14.00 -2.12 -21.67
N GLY A 90 13.76 -2.11 -22.98
CA GLY A 90 12.47 -1.73 -23.54
C GLY A 90 11.33 -2.65 -23.10
N GLY A 91 11.59 -3.97 -22.98
CA GLY A 91 10.64 -4.93 -22.44
C GLY A 91 10.26 -4.63 -20.98
N PHE A 92 11.25 -4.39 -20.13
CA PHE A 92 11.03 -4.05 -18.73
C PHE A 92 10.33 -2.70 -18.54
N ASN A 93 10.77 -1.67 -19.28
CA ASN A 93 10.13 -0.36 -19.15
C ASN A 93 8.67 -0.39 -19.62
N ARG A 94 8.39 -1.07 -20.74
CA ARG A 94 7.01 -1.28 -21.18
C ARG A 94 6.18 -2.01 -20.13
N ALA A 95 6.71 -3.09 -19.54
CA ALA A 95 6.00 -3.82 -18.50
C ALA A 95 5.79 -2.99 -17.23
N LEU A 96 6.72 -2.10 -16.87
CA LEU A 96 6.57 -1.16 -15.76
C LEU A 96 5.49 -0.12 -16.02
N VAL A 97 5.46 0.47 -17.22
CA VAL A 97 4.48 1.49 -17.61
C VAL A 97 3.07 0.92 -17.76
N THR A 98 2.95 -0.25 -18.39
CA THR A 98 1.64 -0.91 -18.59
C THR A 98 1.19 -1.73 -17.39
N GLU A 99 2.06 -1.91 -16.40
CA GLU A 99 1.84 -2.78 -15.23
C GLU A 99 1.50 -4.24 -15.58
N SER A 100 1.85 -4.68 -16.80
CA SER A 100 1.51 -6.02 -17.31
C SER A 100 2.11 -7.16 -16.48
N TYR A 101 3.25 -6.94 -15.79
CA TYR A 101 3.85 -7.90 -14.86
C TYR A 101 2.92 -8.29 -13.69
N ARG A 102 1.89 -7.49 -13.39
CA ARG A 102 0.92 -7.77 -12.31
C ARG A 102 -0.01 -8.93 -12.63
N GLY A 103 -0.08 -9.38 -13.88
CA GLY A 103 -0.93 -10.50 -14.29
C GLY A 103 -0.49 -11.88 -13.79
N GLY A 104 0.62 -11.97 -13.06
CA GLY A 104 1.14 -13.23 -12.52
C GLY A 104 1.81 -14.14 -13.56
N GLN A 105 1.83 -13.76 -14.81
CA GLN A 105 2.71 -14.35 -15.82
C GLN A 105 4.06 -13.65 -15.62
N GLY A 106 4.98 -14.35 -14.97
CA GLY A 106 6.36 -13.89 -14.92
C GLY A 106 6.82 -13.63 -16.34
N LEU A 107 7.59 -12.57 -16.56
CA LEU A 107 8.49 -12.54 -17.70
C LEU A 107 9.49 -13.67 -17.39
N ASP A 108 9.14 -14.89 -17.77
CA ASP A 108 10.08 -15.99 -17.70
C ASP A 108 11.31 -15.54 -18.45
N THR A 109 12.43 -15.62 -17.77
CA THR A 109 13.76 -15.36 -18.29
C THR A 109 13.87 -15.99 -19.67
N ALA A 110 14.38 -15.19 -20.59
CA ALA A 110 14.63 -15.54 -21.97
C ALA A 110 14.79 -17.04 -22.23
N GLY A 111 14.00 -17.60 -23.15
CA GLY A 111 14.30 -18.90 -23.71
C GLY A 111 15.74 -18.93 -24.23
N GLU A 112 16.33 -20.11 -24.29
CA GLU A 112 17.74 -20.29 -24.70
C GLU A 112 18.08 -19.60 -26.05
N ASP A 113 17.10 -19.27 -26.86
CA ASP A 113 17.21 -18.55 -28.13
C ASP A 113 17.05 -17.03 -28.03
N GLY A 114 16.85 -16.48 -26.82
CA GLY A 114 16.79 -15.03 -26.56
C GLY A 114 15.52 -14.34 -27.05
N SER A 115 14.51 -15.09 -27.45
CA SER A 115 13.18 -14.54 -27.75
C SER A 115 12.39 -14.38 -26.44
N TYR A 116 12.14 -13.12 -26.04
CA TYR A 116 11.11 -12.85 -25.06
C TYR A 116 9.78 -13.16 -25.75
N GLN A 117 9.15 -14.27 -25.37
CA GLN A 117 7.76 -14.48 -25.71
C GLN A 117 6.98 -13.36 -25.00
N HIS A 118 6.63 -12.35 -25.77
CA HIS A 118 5.66 -11.37 -25.32
C HIS A 118 4.42 -12.14 -24.89
N ALA A 119 4.04 -12.01 -23.63
CA ALA A 119 2.67 -12.28 -23.28
C ALA A 119 1.79 -11.63 -24.33
N ALA A 120 0.89 -12.41 -24.93
CA ALA A 120 0.02 -11.96 -26.00
C ALA A 120 -0.53 -10.56 -25.65
N PRO A 121 -0.65 -9.63 -26.63
CA PRO A 121 -1.16 -8.31 -26.37
C PRO A 121 -2.47 -8.46 -25.60
N VAL A 122 -2.53 -7.82 -24.44
CA VAL A 122 -3.75 -7.80 -23.63
C VAL A 122 -4.82 -7.21 -24.53
N THR A 123 -5.70 -8.06 -25.02
CA THR A 123 -6.91 -7.61 -25.71
C THR A 123 -7.67 -6.72 -24.74
N GLU A 124 -8.18 -5.59 -25.19
CA GLU A 124 -8.91 -4.55 -24.44
C GLU A 124 -10.08 -5.08 -23.57
N GLN A 125 -10.36 -6.37 -23.64
CA GLN A 125 -11.39 -7.08 -22.88
C GLN A 125 -10.85 -7.90 -21.70
N ALA A 126 -9.55 -7.76 -21.34
CA ALA A 126 -9.07 -8.38 -20.11
C ALA A 126 -9.82 -7.77 -18.93
N LEU A 127 -10.61 -8.57 -18.25
CA LEU A 127 -11.19 -8.29 -16.93
C LEU A 127 -10.16 -7.53 -16.08
N PRO A 128 -10.54 -6.51 -15.30
CA PRO A 128 -9.60 -5.81 -14.46
C PRO A 128 -8.81 -6.84 -13.68
N GLY A 129 -7.49 -6.89 -13.93
CA GLY A 129 -6.61 -7.91 -13.40
C GLY A 129 -6.75 -7.96 -11.87
N ARG A 130 -6.62 -9.13 -11.29
CA ARG A 130 -6.65 -9.30 -9.84
C ARG A 130 -5.68 -8.31 -9.18
N PRO A 131 -6.04 -7.69 -8.03
CA PRO A 131 -5.16 -6.78 -7.35
C PRO A 131 -3.80 -7.45 -7.05
N TYR A 132 -2.72 -6.73 -7.30
CA TYR A 132 -1.36 -7.19 -7.11
C TYR A 132 -0.72 -6.54 -5.90
N PHE A 133 0.06 -7.32 -5.14
CA PHE A 133 0.89 -6.81 -4.06
C PHE A 133 2.24 -7.54 -3.99
N GLU A 134 3.13 -7.08 -3.12
CA GLU A 134 4.42 -7.71 -2.90
C GLU A 134 4.56 -8.12 -1.43
N VAL A 135 5.32 -9.18 -1.21
CA VAL A 135 5.60 -9.76 0.11
C VAL A 135 7.10 -9.72 0.36
N LEU A 136 7.49 -9.05 1.42
CA LEU A 136 8.88 -9.00 1.85
C LEU A 136 9.25 -10.31 2.57
N VAL A 137 10.32 -10.96 2.15
CA VAL A 137 10.92 -12.11 2.84
C VAL A 137 12.29 -11.69 3.36
N VAL A 138 12.47 -11.75 4.67
CA VAL A 138 13.73 -11.37 5.30
C VAL A 138 14.51 -12.62 5.64
N GLU A 139 15.41 -12.99 4.78
CA GLU A 139 16.33 -14.12 4.94
C GLU A 139 17.53 -14.00 4.00
N ASP A 140 18.69 -14.48 4.46
CA ASP A 140 19.89 -14.58 3.64
C ASP A 140 19.86 -15.87 2.81
N LEU A 141 19.33 -15.77 1.60
CA LEU A 141 19.17 -16.85 0.64
C LEU A 141 20.19 -16.73 -0.50
N SER A 142 20.66 -17.87 -0.99
CA SER A 142 21.34 -17.92 -2.29
C SER A 142 20.33 -17.70 -3.43
N GLU A 143 20.84 -17.33 -4.61
CA GLU A 143 20.00 -17.14 -5.81
C GLU A 143 19.16 -18.39 -6.17
N ALA A 144 19.71 -19.58 -5.95
CA ALA A 144 19.01 -20.84 -6.18
C ALA A 144 17.88 -21.05 -5.17
N GLN A 145 18.12 -20.75 -3.89
CA GLN A 145 17.10 -20.86 -2.84
C GLN A 145 15.99 -19.83 -3.04
N GLU A 146 16.34 -18.62 -3.44
CA GLU A 146 15.33 -17.58 -3.75
C GLU A 146 14.44 -18.02 -4.92
N ARG A 147 15.02 -18.55 -5.99
CA ARG A 147 14.25 -19.09 -7.13
C ARG A 147 13.34 -20.23 -6.69
N SER A 148 13.85 -21.19 -5.95
CA SER A 148 13.06 -22.32 -5.45
C SER A 148 11.88 -21.85 -4.58
N LEU A 149 12.10 -20.90 -3.67
CA LEU A 149 11.03 -20.34 -2.85
C LEU A 149 9.97 -19.62 -3.69
N ARG A 150 10.41 -18.87 -4.70
CA ARG A 150 9.53 -18.15 -5.62
C ARG A 150 8.66 -19.12 -6.44
N GLU A 151 9.26 -20.18 -6.97
CA GLU A 151 8.56 -21.23 -7.72
C GLU A 151 7.58 -22.00 -6.82
N GLU A 152 8.01 -22.34 -5.61
CA GLU A 152 7.16 -23.02 -4.64
C GLU A 152 5.90 -22.21 -4.28
N LEU A 153 6.03 -20.92 -3.99
CA LEU A 153 4.89 -20.05 -3.70
C LEU A 153 4.01 -19.82 -4.94
N ARG A 154 4.59 -19.77 -6.14
CA ARG A 154 3.84 -19.69 -7.40
C ARG A 154 3.05 -20.96 -7.69
N HIS A 155 3.57 -22.12 -7.30
CA HIS A 155 2.89 -23.42 -7.50
C HIS A 155 1.54 -23.48 -6.79
N TRP A 156 1.39 -22.81 -5.65
CA TRP A 156 0.14 -22.80 -4.88
C TRP A 156 -0.93 -21.84 -5.41
N ARG A 157 -0.59 -20.98 -6.35
CA ARG A 157 -1.53 -20.00 -6.92
C ARG A 157 -2.64 -20.68 -7.69
N ARG A 158 -3.86 -20.19 -7.46
CA ARG A 158 -5.07 -20.67 -8.13
C ARG A 158 -5.68 -19.56 -8.99
N PRO A 159 -6.43 -19.90 -10.05
CA PRO A 159 -7.15 -18.92 -10.87
C PRO A 159 -8.18 -18.11 -10.10
N ASP A 160 -8.74 -18.66 -9.03
CA ASP A 160 -9.77 -18.06 -8.18
C ASP A 160 -9.20 -17.32 -6.95
N ASP A 161 -7.89 -17.27 -6.77
CA ASP A 161 -7.28 -16.47 -5.71
C ASP A 161 -7.70 -15.00 -5.85
N PRO A 162 -8.04 -14.32 -4.73
CA PRO A 162 -8.52 -12.94 -4.77
C PRO A 162 -7.43 -11.94 -5.16
N PHE A 163 -6.16 -12.32 -5.03
CA PHE A 163 -4.98 -11.49 -5.28
C PHE A 163 -3.88 -12.26 -5.99
N VAL A 164 -2.99 -11.49 -6.62
CA VAL A 164 -1.71 -11.98 -7.11
C VAL A 164 -0.59 -11.30 -6.34
N TYR A 165 0.43 -12.04 -5.93
CA TYR A 165 1.59 -11.45 -5.26
C TYR A 165 2.91 -12.02 -5.75
N GLU A 166 3.99 -11.25 -5.55
CA GLU A 166 5.37 -11.69 -5.75
C GLU A 166 6.19 -11.41 -4.50
N ILE A 167 7.28 -12.18 -4.32
CA ILE A 167 8.16 -11.98 -3.17
C ILE A 167 9.34 -11.09 -3.51
N VAL A 168 9.74 -10.27 -2.53
CA VAL A 168 10.97 -9.49 -2.49
C VAL A 168 11.83 -10.08 -1.38
N VAL A 169 12.97 -10.67 -1.71
CA VAL A 169 13.86 -11.28 -0.72
C VAL A 169 14.99 -10.32 -0.38
N VAL A 170 15.20 -10.09 0.91
CA VAL A 170 16.28 -9.24 1.41
C VAL A 170 17.07 -9.94 2.50
N PRO A 171 18.43 -9.82 2.50
CA PRO A 171 19.31 -10.61 3.37
C PRO A 171 19.51 -10.01 4.76
N SER A 172 19.08 -8.77 5.00
CA SER A 172 19.43 -8.07 6.24
C SER A 172 18.30 -7.26 6.85
N PHE A 173 18.47 -6.91 8.14
CA PHE A 173 17.60 -5.99 8.87
C PHE A 173 17.52 -4.62 8.19
N GLU A 174 18.68 -4.04 7.83
CA GLU A 174 18.73 -2.73 7.17
C GLU A 174 17.99 -2.76 5.83
N ASP A 175 18.23 -3.80 5.03
CA ASP A 175 17.52 -3.96 3.75
C ASP A 175 16.01 -4.12 3.93
N ALA A 176 15.57 -4.79 5.00
CA ALA A 176 14.14 -4.93 5.30
C ALA A 176 13.48 -3.59 5.64
N ILE A 177 14.12 -2.76 6.44
CA ILE A 177 13.63 -1.40 6.75
C ILE A 177 13.62 -0.54 5.49
N MET A 178 14.66 -0.65 4.66
CA MET A 178 14.72 0.07 3.38
C MET A 178 13.60 -0.36 2.44
N ALA A 179 13.42 -1.66 2.24
CA ALA A 179 12.34 -2.20 1.42
C ALA A 179 10.98 -1.69 1.90
N ALA A 180 10.71 -1.76 3.21
CA ALA A 180 9.47 -1.27 3.79
C ALA A 180 9.23 0.23 3.57
N ARG A 181 10.28 1.03 3.55
CA ARG A 181 10.20 2.48 3.30
C ARG A 181 10.06 2.84 1.83
N LEU A 182 10.67 2.09 0.94
CA LEU A 182 10.73 2.40 -0.49
C LEU A 182 9.60 1.76 -1.30
N ASN A 183 9.16 0.57 -0.91
CA ASN A 183 8.22 -0.22 -1.68
C ASN A 183 6.83 -0.26 -1.03
N PHE A 184 5.93 0.59 -1.52
CA PHE A 184 4.54 0.64 -1.04
C PHE A 184 3.65 -0.49 -1.52
N ARG A 185 4.12 -1.31 -2.45
CA ARG A 185 3.39 -2.52 -2.87
C ARG A 185 3.50 -3.64 -1.85
N LEU A 186 4.44 -3.53 -0.91
CA LEU A 186 4.54 -4.47 0.20
C LEU A 186 3.29 -4.41 1.06
N GLN A 187 2.65 -5.55 1.25
CA GLN A 187 1.49 -5.73 2.09
C GLN A 187 1.73 -6.67 3.25
N ALA A 188 2.75 -7.50 3.16
CA ALA A 188 3.14 -8.43 4.20
C ALA A 188 4.67 -8.56 4.28
N CYS A 189 5.15 -8.99 5.43
CA CYS A 189 6.55 -9.32 5.65
C CYS A 189 6.66 -10.66 6.39
N VAL A 190 7.44 -11.57 5.83
CA VAL A 190 7.79 -12.87 6.41
C VAL A 190 9.20 -12.78 6.94
N VAL A 191 9.35 -12.83 8.26
CA VAL A 191 10.67 -12.83 8.91
C VAL A 191 11.07 -14.28 9.15
N ARG A 192 12.24 -14.66 8.60
CA ARG A 192 12.86 -15.97 8.80
C ARG A 192 14.11 -15.81 9.65
N ARG A 193 14.72 -16.90 10.08
CA ARG A 193 15.77 -16.86 11.14
C ARG A 193 17.13 -16.38 10.69
N ARG A 194 17.48 -16.57 9.42
CA ARG A 194 18.85 -16.34 8.91
C ARG A 194 18.91 -15.03 8.15
N PHE A 195 19.12 -13.94 8.86
CA PHE A 195 19.38 -12.65 8.23
C PHE A 195 20.49 -11.90 8.97
N ALA A 196 21.26 -11.12 8.23
CA ALA A 196 22.29 -10.25 8.76
C ALA A 196 21.70 -8.99 9.39
N HIS A 197 22.48 -8.31 10.23
CA HIS A 197 22.09 -6.99 10.70
C HIS A 197 22.31 -5.93 9.61
N ARG A 198 23.53 -5.87 9.09
CA ARG A 198 23.93 -4.87 8.08
C ARG A 198 23.73 -5.37 6.66
N SER A 199 23.40 -4.44 5.78
CA SER A 199 23.37 -4.68 4.35
C SER A 199 24.78 -5.03 3.83
N ARG A 200 24.87 -5.97 2.90
CA ARG A 200 26.10 -6.27 2.16
C ARG A 200 26.42 -5.21 1.11
N TYR A 201 25.45 -4.39 0.79
CA TYR A 201 25.55 -3.43 -0.29
C TYR A 201 25.90 -2.07 0.28
N ASP A 202 26.80 -1.38 -0.38
CA ASP A 202 27.13 -0.01 -0.02
C ASP A 202 25.88 0.87 -0.29
N ALA A 203 25.21 1.19 0.79
CA ALA A 203 23.98 1.96 0.77
C ALA A 203 24.21 3.40 1.27
N ALA A 204 25.41 3.94 1.10
CA ALA A 204 25.73 5.30 1.60
C ALA A 204 24.69 6.33 1.12
N ALA A 205 24.21 6.21 -0.12
CA ALA A 205 23.14 7.05 -0.65
C ALA A 205 21.77 6.80 0.02
N LEU A 206 21.56 5.60 0.57
CA LEU A 206 20.32 5.17 1.21
C LEU A 206 20.40 5.20 2.75
N ALA A 207 21.58 5.37 3.33
CA ALA A 207 21.80 5.40 4.78
C ALA A 207 20.99 6.51 5.48
N LEU A 208 20.74 7.61 4.78
CA LEU A 208 19.87 8.70 5.24
C LEU A 208 18.43 8.25 5.57
N PHE A 209 18.01 7.10 5.03
CA PHE A 209 16.65 6.55 5.23
C PHE A 209 16.56 5.52 6.34
N VAL A 210 17.69 4.94 6.77
CA VAL A 210 17.68 3.87 7.79
C VAL A 210 17.43 4.45 9.19
N GLY A 211 17.89 5.67 9.47
CA GLY A 211 17.84 6.26 10.80
C GLY A 211 18.69 5.47 11.80
N ASP A 212 18.92 6.01 12.97
CA ASP A 212 19.63 5.38 14.08
C ASP A 212 18.77 4.23 14.69
N ALA A 213 18.62 3.13 13.99
CA ALA A 213 18.01 1.94 14.55
C ALA A 213 19.10 1.18 15.31
N GLY A 214 19.40 1.62 16.57
CA GLY A 214 20.21 0.95 17.60
C GLY A 214 21.17 -0.17 17.15
N ALA A 215 22.17 0.18 16.33
CA ALA A 215 22.99 -0.74 15.58
C ALA A 215 23.84 -1.70 16.44
N ASP A 216 24.22 -1.27 17.64
CA ASP A 216 25.25 -1.96 18.41
C ASP A 216 24.73 -3.15 19.24
N ASP A 217 23.41 -3.23 19.49
CA ASP A 217 22.85 -4.25 20.39
C ASP A 217 22.37 -5.54 19.69
N LEU A 218 22.26 -5.55 18.35
CA LEU A 218 21.66 -6.68 17.60
C LEU A 218 22.62 -7.83 17.32
N MET A 219 23.93 -7.58 17.34
CA MET A 219 24.94 -8.61 17.02
C MET A 219 24.97 -9.75 18.06
N ASN A 220 24.69 -9.44 19.33
CA ASN A 220 24.74 -10.39 20.44
C ASN A 220 23.37 -11.02 20.78
N ARG A 221 22.33 -10.73 20.01
CA ARG A 221 20.97 -11.21 20.25
C ARG A 221 20.69 -12.52 19.54
N SER A 222 19.83 -13.33 20.14
CA SER A 222 19.32 -14.55 19.53
C SER A 222 18.56 -14.24 18.21
N PRO A 223 18.43 -15.20 17.28
CA PRO A 223 17.67 -15.02 16.06
C PRO A 223 16.22 -14.53 16.31
N ASP A 224 15.58 -15.05 17.35
CA ASP A 224 14.19 -14.70 17.70
C ASP A 224 14.09 -13.29 18.27
N GLU A 225 15.06 -12.85 19.09
CA GLU A 225 15.12 -11.47 19.57
C GLU A 225 15.35 -10.50 18.42
N ARG A 226 16.21 -10.83 17.47
CA ARG A 226 16.42 -10.03 16.24
C ARG A 226 15.14 -9.92 15.43
N ALA A 227 14.40 -11.02 15.28
CA ALA A 227 13.12 -11.02 14.57
C ALA A 227 12.08 -10.12 15.27
N GLN A 228 12.02 -10.13 16.60
CA GLN A 228 11.12 -9.26 17.37
C GLN A 228 11.48 -7.78 17.23
N ILE A 229 12.77 -7.45 17.26
CA ILE A 229 13.25 -6.07 17.08
C ILE A 229 12.93 -5.58 15.67
N LEU A 230 13.13 -6.43 14.66
CA LEU A 230 12.74 -6.13 13.28
C LEU A 230 11.22 -5.91 13.17
N ALA A 231 10.41 -6.81 13.72
CA ALA A 231 8.97 -6.68 13.71
C ALA A 231 8.49 -5.37 14.35
N ARG A 232 9.07 -5.00 15.50
CA ARG A 232 8.77 -3.72 16.16
C ARG A 232 9.16 -2.51 15.32
N SER A 233 10.30 -2.56 14.64
CA SER A 233 10.78 -1.50 13.76
C SER A 233 9.91 -1.36 12.51
N LEU A 234 9.51 -2.50 11.91
CA LEU A 234 8.58 -2.53 10.77
C LEU A 234 7.20 -2.00 11.18
N ALA A 235 6.66 -2.43 12.32
CA ALA A 235 5.36 -1.97 12.81
C ALA A 235 5.35 -0.44 13.11
N ARG A 236 6.48 0.14 13.47
CA ARG A 236 6.62 1.62 13.62
C ARG A 236 6.73 2.32 12.27
N THR A 237 7.36 1.69 11.29
CA THR A 237 7.60 2.28 9.96
C THR A 237 6.39 2.14 9.05
N ARG A 238 5.74 0.97 9.07
CA ARG A 238 4.61 0.58 8.24
C ARG A 238 3.64 -0.27 9.07
N PRO A 239 2.83 0.35 9.93
CA PRO A 239 1.92 -0.36 10.84
C PRO A 239 0.84 -1.19 10.14
N GLU A 240 0.61 -0.94 8.85
CA GLU A 240 -0.34 -1.67 8.03
C GLU A 240 0.19 -3.01 7.49
N LEU A 241 1.51 -3.28 7.58
CA LEU A 241 2.07 -4.54 7.12
C LEU A 241 1.66 -5.70 8.03
N ASP A 242 1.18 -6.79 7.44
CA ASP A 242 1.03 -8.05 8.17
C ASP A 242 2.39 -8.70 8.36
N LEU A 243 2.76 -8.97 9.59
CA LEU A 243 4.04 -9.57 9.94
C LEU A 243 3.84 -11.05 10.27
N TYR A 244 4.65 -11.89 9.67
CA TYR A 244 4.69 -13.33 9.87
C TYR A 244 6.08 -13.76 10.31
N LEU A 245 6.16 -14.72 11.22
CA LEU A 245 7.42 -15.31 11.66
C LEU A 245 7.47 -16.78 11.28
N MET A 246 8.57 -17.21 10.68
CA MET A 246 8.89 -18.64 10.51
C MET A 246 10.01 -19.03 11.48
N THR A 247 9.76 -20.01 12.34
CA THR A 247 10.70 -20.45 13.38
C THR A 247 10.75 -21.97 13.48
N GLU A 248 11.84 -22.50 14.04
CA GLU A 248 12.00 -23.92 14.37
C GLU A 248 11.65 -24.21 15.82
N ILE A 249 11.37 -23.17 16.62
CA ILE A 249 11.04 -23.32 18.04
C ILE A 249 9.57 -23.71 18.16
N SER A 250 9.24 -24.54 19.18
CA SER A 250 7.85 -24.91 19.43
C SER A 250 7.01 -23.70 19.80
N VAL A 251 5.72 -23.72 19.45
CA VAL A 251 4.77 -22.65 19.77
C VAL A 251 4.64 -22.46 21.28
N GLU A 252 4.82 -23.54 22.06
CA GLU A 252 4.76 -23.53 23.52
C GLU A 252 5.90 -22.73 24.16
N ASP A 253 7.12 -22.85 23.63
CA ASP A 253 8.28 -22.07 24.08
C ASP A 253 8.21 -20.60 23.66
N LEU A 254 7.43 -20.29 22.66
CA LEU A 254 7.23 -18.96 22.12
C LEU A 254 6.09 -18.18 22.79
N ALA A 255 5.10 -18.87 23.35
CA ALA A 255 3.85 -18.27 23.83
C ALA A 255 4.02 -17.18 24.91
N GLY A 256 5.17 -17.13 25.59
CA GLY A 256 5.49 -16.08 26.58
C GLY A 256 6.46 -15.00 26.09
N ARG A 257 7.06 -15.15 24.91
CA ARG A 257 8.20 -14.32 24.44
C ARG A 257 7.92 -13.54 23.15
N LEU A 258 6.91 -13.93 22.37
CA LEU A 258 6.63 -13.27 21.09
C LEU A 258 5.88 -11.97 21.28
N SER A 259 6.33 -10.97 20.56
CA SER A 259 5.64 -9.69 20.51
C SER A 259 4.30 -9.83 19.79
N HIS A 260 3.29 -9.07 20.25
CA HIS A 260 1.97 -8.96 19.63
C HIS A 260 2.00 -8.39 18.19
N HIS A 261 3.20 -8.22 17.61
CA HIS A 261 3.36 -7.65 16.27
C HIS A 261 3.20 -8.68 15.15
N PHE A 262 3.38 -9.98 15.45
CA PHE A 262 3.21 -11.02 14.45
C PHE A 262 1.73 -11.45 14.37
N ARG A 263 1.19 -11.43 13.16
CA ARG A 263 -0.17 -11.92 12.88
C ARG A 263 -0.26 -13.44 13.06
N ARG A 264 0.76 -14.17 12.58
CA ARG A 264 0.90 -15.62 12.75
C ARG A 264 2.37 -16.01 12.83
N VAL A 265 2.61 -17.09 13.54
CA VAL A 265 3.91 -17.74 13.65
C VAL A 265 3.78 -19.12 13.02
N PHE A 266 4.68 -19.44 12.13
CA PHE A 266 4.77 -20.72 11.46
C PHE A 266 5.96 -21.51 12.00
N HIS A 267 5.76 -22.80 12.21
CA HIS A 267 6.87 -23.70 12.40
C HIS A 267 7.53 -23.97 11.03
N ALA A 268 8.87 -24.06 10.99
CA ALA A 268 9.62 -24.25 9.74
C ALA A 268 9.26 -25.53 8.95
N ARG A 269 8.56 -26.47 9.58
CA ARG A 269 8.01 -27.68 8.95
C ARG A 269 6.60 -27.47 8.37
N GLU A 270 5.93 -26.36 8.70
CA GLU A 270 4.66 -26.01 8.05
C GLU A 270 4.95 -25.65 6.60
N GLY A 271 4.11 -26.17 5.70
CA GLY A 271 4.33 -26.02 4.26
C GLY A 271 4.12 -24.59 3.78
N SER A 272 4.71 -24.27 2.65
CA SER A 272 4.53 -23.01 1.93
C SER A 272 3.05 -22.74 1.53
N LEU A 273 2.22 -23.79 1.44
CA LEU A 273 0.77 -23.65 1.24
C LEU A 273 0.10 -22.89 2.39
N GLU A 274 0.42 -23.22 3.64
CA GLU A 274 -0.14 -22.53 4.81
C GLU A 274 0.28 -21.04 4.84
N LEU A 275 1.52 -20.77 4.48
CA LEU A 275 2.00 -19.41 4.32
C LEU A 275 1.24 -18.67 3.21
N HIS A 276 1.09 -19.30 2.03
CA HIS A 276 0.35 -18.75 0.90
C HIS A 276 -1.09 -18.37 1.29
N LEU A 277 -1.84 -19.29 1.89
CA LEU A 277 -3.22 -19.06 2.32
C LEU A 277 -3.30 -17.94 3.38
N SER A 278 -2.37 -17.90 4.33
CA SER A 278 -2.34 -16.87 5.37
C SER A 278 -2.00 -15.48 4.83
N LEU A 279 -1.15 -15.38 3.81
CA LEU A 279 -0.86 -14.12 3.12
C LEU A 279 -2.10 -13.58 2.41
N LEU A 280 -2.81 -14.43 1.67
CA LEU A 280 -4.04 -14.04 0.97
C LEU A 280 -5.14 -13.63 1.96
N ASP A 281 -5.37 -14.42 3.01
CA ASP A 281 -6.37 -14.12 4.04
C ASP A 281 -6.03 -12.83 4.80
N GLY A 282 -4.76 -12.64 5.13
CA GLY A 282 -4.29 -11.44 5.81
C GLY A 282 -4.60 -10.17 5.03
N VAL A 283 -4.27 -10.16 3.76
CA VAL A 283 -4.54 -9.02 2.87
C VAL A 283 -6.05 -8.86 2.65
N ALA A 284 -6.79 -9.96 2.38
CA ALA A 284 -8.24 -9.94 2.21
C ALA A 284 -8.97 -9.34 3.42
N ALA A 285 -8.53 -9.68 4.64
CA ALA A 285 -9.11 -9.17 5.88
C ALA A 285 -8.99 -7.64 6.00
N ARG A 286 -7.93 -7.02 5.44
CA ARG A 286 -7.75 -5.56 5.42
C ARG A 286 -8.59 -4.86 4.37
N TYR A 287 -8.84 -5.52 3.24
CA TYR A 287 -9.69 -5.00 2.17
C TYR A 287 -11.18 -5.25 2.40
N ARG A 288 -11.50 -5.89 3.52
CA ARG A 288 -12.87 -6.17 3.89
C ARG A 288 -13.65 -4.87 4.10
N ALA A 289 -14.75 -4.73 3.41
CA ALA A 289 -15.67 -3.60 3.51
C ALA A 289 -17.04 -4.09 4.04
N PRO A 290 -17.21 -4.24 5.36
CA PRO A 290 -18.35 -4.96 5.93
C PRO A 290 -19.69 -4.41 5.48
N PHE A 291 -19.85 -3.08 5.50
CA PHE A 291 -21.09 -2.45 5.08
C PHE A 291 -21.37 -2.64 3.59
N PHE A 292 -20.36 -2.42 2.73
CA PHE A 292 -20.51 -2.61 1.29
C PHE A 292 -20.81 -4.07 0.93
N SER A 293 -20.11 -5.01 1.56
CA SER A 293 -20.35 -6.45 1.35
C SER A 293 -21.75 -6.88 1.78
N ALA A 294 -22.22 -6.35 2.91
CA ALA A 294 -23.58 -6.60 3.38
C ALA A 294 -24.64 -5.97 2.46
N LEU A 295 -24.39 -4.75 1.97
CA LEU A 295 -25.27 -4.06 1.01
C LEU A 295 -25.36 -4.85 -0.30
N ARG A 296 -24.24 -5.28 -0.85
CA ARG A 296 -24.18 -6.10 -2.06
C ARG A 296 -24.93 -7.42 -1.86
N SER A 297 -24.70 -8.09 -0.74
CA SER A 297 -25.42 -9.33 -0.43
C SER A 297 -26.93 -9.10 -0.27
N TYR A 298 -27.31 -7.97 0.32
CA TYR A 298 -28.71 -7.59 0.47
C TYR A 298 -29.37 -7.30 -0.88
N SER A 299 -28.72 -6.56 -1.78
CA SER A 299 -29.28 -6.17 -3.08
C SER A 299 -29.64 -7.38 -3.95
N HIS A 300 -28.96 -8.52 -3.76
CA HIS A 300 -29.22 -9.76 -4.50
C HIS A 300 -30.17 -10.72 -3.78
N ARG A 301 -30.66 -10.39 -2.58
CA ARG A 301 -31.62 -11.25 -1.89
C ARG A 301 -33.04 -11.06 -2.44
N PRO A 302 -33.79 -12.12 -2.67
CA PRO A 302 -35.18 -12.05 -3.07
C PRO A 302 -36.04 -11.65 -1.87
N THR A 303 -36.01 -10.37 -1.52
CA THR A 303 -36.72 -9.84 -0.35
C THR A 303 -38.02 -9.18 -0.77
N GLY A 304 -39.13 -9.48 -0.11
CA GLY A 304 -40.40 -8.76 -0.26
C GLY A 304 -40.34 -7.40 0.44
N MET A 305 -40.68 -6.33 -0.26
CA MET A 305 -40.71 -4.97 0.28
C MET A 305 -42.11 -4.60 0.69
N PHE A 306 -42.34 -4.36 2.00
CA PHE A 306 -43.61 -4.00 2.60
C PHE A 306 -43.57 -2.63 3.33
N HIS A 307 -42.61 -1.77 2.91
CA HIS A 307 -42.52 -0.41 3.45
C HIS A 307 -42.99 0.63 2.44
N ALA A 308 -43.21 1.85 2.92
CA ALA A 308 -43.75 2.95 2.12
C ALA A 308 -42.71 3.70 1.26
N LEU A 309 -41.46 3.25 1.21
CA LEU A 309 -40.45 3.91 0.39
C LEU A 309 -40.68 3.66 -1.11
N PRO A 310 -40.54 4.71 -1.94
CA PRO A 310 -41.08 4.69 -3.32
C PRO A 310 -40.30 3.79 -4.29
N ILE A 311 -39.04 3.51 -4.04
CA ILE A 311 -38.20 2.71 -4.94
C ILE A 311 -38.52 1.23 -4.84
N ALA A 312 -38.92 0.75 -3.65
CA ALA A 312 -39.37 -0.62 -3.38
C ALA A 312 -38.36 -1.68 -3.89
N HIS A 313 -37.09 -1.54 -3.51
CA HIS A 313 -35.99 -2.41 -3.94
C HIS A 313 -35.90 -2.53 -5.47
N GLY A 314 -36.00 -1.40 -6.14
CA GLY A 314 -35.92 -1.31 -7.60
C GLY A 314 -37.19 -1.65 -8.36
N LYS A 315 -38.23 -2.20 -7.73
CA LYS A 315 -39.45 -2.65 -8.41
C LYS A 315 -40.19 -1.55 -9.13
N SER A 316 -40.30 -0.35 -8.53
CA SER A 316 -40.96 0.79 -9.15
C SER A 316 -40.20 1.29 -10.37
N ILE A 317 -38.86 1.19 -10.37
CA ILE A 317 -38.03 1.57 -11.51
C ILE A 317 -38.15 0.53 -12.64
N LEU A 318 -38.01 -0.74 -12.30
CA LEU A 318 -38.08 -1.85 -13.28
C LEU A 318 -39.42 -1.96 -13.98
N ASN A 319 -40.51 -1.68 -13.27
CA ASN A 319 -41.87 -1.76 -13.80
C ASN A 319 -42.34 -0.47 -14.49
N SER A 320 -41.54 0.59 -14.48
CA SER A 320 -41.88 1.84 -15.11
C SER A 320 -41.41 1.93 -16.55
N HIS A 321 -42.27 2.36 -17.44
CA HIS A 321 -41.90 2.69 -18.83
C HIS A 321 -41.37 4.12 -18.98
N TRP A 322 -41.50 4.97 -17.97
CA TRP A 322 -41.21 6.39 -18.03
C TRP A 322 -39.87 6.81 -17.45
N ILE A 323 -39.24 5.97 -16.67
CA ILE A 323 -37.98 6.28 -15.94
C ILE A 323 -36.84 5.36 -16.32
N ARG A 324 -36.81 4.91 -17.57
CA ARG A 324 -35.71 4.09 -18.10
C ARG A 324 -34.36 4.83 -18.11
N ASP A 325 -34.39 6.14 -18.29
CA ASP A 325 -33.22 6.99 -18.26
C ASP A 325 -32.47 6.93 -16.92
N MET A 326 -33.18 6.80 -15.80
CA MET A 326 -32.53 6.58 -14.50
C MET A 326 -31.84 5.23 -14.44
N LEU A 327 -32.47 4.17 -14.96
CA LEU A 327 -31.90 2.82 -15.00
C LEU A 327 -30.68 2.79 -15.92
N ASP A 328 -30.77 3.42 -17.09
CA ASP A 328 -29.69 3.47 -18.06
C ASP A 328 -28.48 4.27 -17.56
N PHE A 329 -28.74 5.34 -16.78
CA PHE A 329 -27.69 6.21 -16.23
C PHE A 329 -27.04 5.64 -14.97
N TYR A 330 -27.81 5.16 -14.01
CA TYR A 330 -27.28 4.71 -12.71
C TYR A 330 -27.00 3.20 -12.65
N GLY A 331 -27.58 2.42 -13.55
CA GLY A 331 -27.60 0.96 -13.46
C GLY A 331 -28.60 0.42 -12.43
N LEU A 332 -28.89 -0.86 -12.52
CA LEU A 332 -29.90 -1.50 -11.66
C LEU A 332 -29.47 -1.59 -10.18
N GLU A 333 -28.21 -1.83 -9.94
CA GLU A 333 -27.65 -2.13 -8.61
C GLU A 333 -27.93 -1.03 -7.57
N ILE A 334 -27.93 0.24 -7.99
CA ILE A 334 -28.20 1.35 -7.08
C ILE A 334 -29.64 1.33 -6.54
N PHE A 335 -30.58 0.86 -7.35
CA PHE A 335 -31.99 0.77 -6.96
C PHE A 335 -32.27 -0.47 -6.12
N LEU A 336 -31.56 -1.57 -6.41
CA LEU A 336 -31.58 -2.79 -5.58
C LEU A 336 -30.94 -2.57 -4.20
N ALA A 337 -30.09 -1.57 -4.10
CA ALA A 337 -29.43 -1.20 -2.83
C ALA A 337 -30.34 -0.41 -1.89
N GLU A 338 -31.59 -0.05 -2.30
CA GLU A 338 -32.53 0.58 -1.39
C GLU A 338 -32.86 -0.33 -0.21
N THR A 339 -32.66 0.17 0.98
CA THR A 339 -32.91 -0.59 2.20
C THR A 339 -33.50 0.30 3.30
N SER A 340 -34.29 -0.30 4.17
CA SER A 340 -34.72 0.33 5.42
C SER A 340 -34.16 -0.47 6.60
N ALA A 341 -33.72 0.23 7.63
CA ALA A 341 -33.22 -0.39 8.86
C ALA A 341 -34.29 -1.28 9.54
N THR A 342 -35.56 -1.00 9.28
CA THR A 342 -36.69 -1.75 9.85
C THR A 342 -37.02 -3.04 9.12
N CYS A 343 -36.47 -3.26 7.94
CA CYS A 343 -36.75 -4.43 7.10
C CYS A 343 -35.70 -5.54 7.18
N GLY A 344 -34.96 -5.63 8.28
CA GLY A 344 -34.04 -6.73 8.55
C GLY A 344 -32.84 -6.83 7.62
N GLY A 345 -32.53 -5.77 6.86
CA GLY A 345 -31.48 -5.81 5.85
C GLY A 345 -30.12 -5.34 6.33
N LEU A 346 -30.05 -4.11 6.76
CA LEU A 346 -28.82 -3.44 7.16
C LEU A 346 -29.01 -2.66 8.45
N ASP A 347 -27.87 -2.20 8.96
CA ASP A 347 -27.75 -1.50 10.23
C ASP A 347 -28.37 -0.09 10.23
N SER A 348 -28.66 0.44 11.42
CA SER A 348 -29.03 1.85 11.60
C SER A 348 -27.79 2.70 11.83
N LEU A 349 -27.73 3.87 11.17
CA LEU A 349 -26.65 4.83 11.40
C LEU A 349 -26.71 5.46 12.82
N LEU A 350 -27.90 5.53 13.41
CA LEU A 350 -28.10 6.06 14.77
C LEU A 350 -27.64 5.10 15.85
N GLU A 351 -27.94 3.81 15.69
CA GLU A 351 -27.53 2.74 16.59
C GLU A 351 -26.93 1.59 15.80
N PRO A 352 -25.70 1.71 15.34
CA PRO A 352 -25.06 0.65 14.56
C PRO A 352 -24.75 -0.56 15.45
N THR A 353 -25.31 -1.72 15.08
CA THR A 353 -25.12 -2.98 15.79
C THR A 353 -24.53 -4.08 14.92
N GLY A 354 -24.61 -3.96 13.61
CA GLY A 354 -24.20 -4.92 12.61
C GLY A 354 -23.07 -4.42 11.68
N PRO A 355 -23.23 -4.52 10.35
CA PRO A 355 -22.17 -4.19 9.38
C PRO A 355 -21.64 -2.77 9.47
N LEU A 356 -22.46 -1.79 9.84
CA LEU A 356 -22.02 -0.41 10.06
C LEU A 356 -21.09 -0.31 11.27
N ARG A 357 -21.45 -0.97 12.37
CA ARG A 357 -20.59 -1.00 13.56
C ARG A 357 -19.26 -1.65 13.26
N GLU A 358 -19.26 -2.76 12.53
CA GLU A 358 -18.02 -3.43 12.10
C GLU A 358 -17.15 -2.52 11.23
N ALA A 359 -17.76 -1.81 10.26
CA ALA A 359 -17.06 -0.84 9.43
C ALA A 359 -16.48 0.33 10.24
N GLN A 360 -17.22 0.85 11.22
CA GLN A 360 -16.74 1.89 12.13
C GLN A 360 -15.56 1.41 13.00
N GLN A 361 -15.60 0.17 13.46
CA GLN A 361 -14.51 -0.42 14.24
C GLN A 361 -13.24 -0.61 13.41
N LEU A 362 -13.36 -1.08 12.17
CA LEU A 362 -12.24 -1.18 11.22
C LEU A 362 -11.65 0.19 10.90
N ALA A 363 -12.49 1.20 10.67
CA ALA A 363 -12.05 2.56 10.47
C ALA A 363 -11.31 3.11 11.71
N ALA A 364 -11.85 2.89 12.91
CA ALA A 364 -11.22 3.29 14.16
C ALA A 364 -9.83 2.66 14.33
N LYS A 365 -9.70 1.36 14.03
CA LYS A 365 -8.41 0.66 14.04
C LYS A 365 -7.42 1.25 13.04
N THR A 366 -7.88 1.53 11.82
CA THR A 366 -7.05 2.06 10.73
C THR A 366 -6.51 3.46 11.05
N PHE A 367 -7.35 4.33 11.59
CA PHE A 367 -6.97 5.70 11.97
C PHE A 367 -6.38 5.83 13.38
N GLY A 368 -6.25 4.73 14.13
CA GLY A 368 -5.76 4.75 15.50
C GLY A 368 -6.66 5.51 16.48
N SER A 369 -7.95 5.65 16.18
CA SER A 369 -8.93 6.34 17.03
C SER A 369 -9.64 5.36 17.95
N ARG A 370 -10.12 5.84 19.09
CA ARG A 370 -10.94 5.01 20.00
C ARG A 370 -12.27 4.65 19.37
N GLN A 371 -12.84 5.54 18.57
CA GLN A 371 -14.13 5.38 17.91
C GLN A 371 -14.19 6.25 16.65
N THR A 372 -14.89 5.77 15.63
CA THR A 372 -15.12 6.50 14.38
C THR A 372 -16.62 6.54 14.11
N PHE A 373 -17.12 7.72 13.69
CA PHE A 373 -18.50 7.93 13.30
C PHE A 373 -18.58 8.27 11.82
N PHE A 374 -19.48 7.66 11.11
CA PHE A 374 -19.76 8.00 9.70
C PHE A 374 -20.80 9.10 9.60
N VAL A 375 -20.51 10.08 8.76
CA VAL A 375 -21.41 11.23 8.51
C VAL A 375 -21.79 11.25 7.04
N THR A 376 -23.08 11.15 6.75
CA THR A 376 -23.60 11.00 5.38
C THR A 376 -23.72 12.30 4.61
N ASN A 377 -23.92 13.45 5.29
CA ASN A 377 -24.16 14.74 4.64
C ASN A 377 -22.90 15.57 4.41
N GLY A 378 -21.77 14.89 4.19
CA GLY A 378 -20.49 15.47 3.81
C GLY A 378 -19.73 16.17 4.94
N THR A 379 -18.54 16.65 4.61
CA THR A 379 -17.60 17.29 5.55
C THR A 379 -18.18 18.48 6.28
N SER A 380 -19.07 19.25 5.64
CA SER A 380 -19.72 20.42 6.27
C SER A 380 -20.57 20.02 7.47
N THR A 381 -21.27 18.91 7.38
CA THR A 381 -22.07 18.37 8.49
C THR A 381 -21.15 17.78 9.57
N ALA A 382 -20.12 17.04 9.18
CA ALA A 382 -19.14 16.51 10.13
C ALA A 382 -18.50 17.64 10.96
N ASN A 383 -18.07 18.74 10.32
CA ASN A 383 -17.52 19.90 11.00
C ASN A 383 -18.53 20.56 11.96
N LYS A 384 -19.79 20.67 11.56
CA LYS A 384 -20.83 21.20 12.44
C LYS A 384 -21.05 20.34 13.68
N ILE A 385 -21.09 19.01 13.50
CA ILE A 385 -21.26 18.07 14.60
C ILE A 385 -20.08 18.20 15.59
N VAL A 386 -18.84 18.20 15.09
CA VAL A 386 -17.64 18.34 15.92
C VAL A 386 -17.66 19.64 16.72
N VAL A 387 -18.00 20.75 16.04
CA VAL A 387 -18.10 22.05 16.70
C VAL A 387 -19.15 22.05 17.79
N GLN A 388 -20.36 21.58 17.49
CA GLN A 388 -21.45 21.55 18.45
C GLN A 388 -21.20 20.62 19.64
N ALA A 389 -20.46 19.52 19.40
CA ALA A 389 -20.16 18.56 20.46
C ALA A 389 -19.01 19.00 21.38
N LEU A 390 -18.05 19.78 20.87
CA LEU A 390 -16.80 20.04 21.60
C LEU A 390 -16.65 21.51 22.07
N VAL A 391 -17.38 22.46 21.49
CA VAL A 391 -17.16 23.88 21.73
C VAL A 391 -18.32 24.47 22.52
N HIS A 392 -18.00 25.06 23.69
CA HIS A 392 -18.93 25.71 24.57
C HIS A 392 -18.85 27.25 24.43
N PRO A 393 -19.88 27.99 24.86
CA PRO A 393 -19.83 29.43 24.91
C PRO A 393 -18.64 29.93 25.74
N GLY A 394 -17.81 30.76 25.16
CA GLY A 394 -16.60 31.30 25.82
C GLY A 394 -15.31 30.59 25.49
N ASP A 395 -15.35 29.41 24.86
CA ASP A 395 -14.16 28.69 24.43
C ASP A 395 -13.36 29.46 23.36
N ILE A 396 -12.04 29.30 23.39
CA ILE A 396 -11.14 29.84 22.38
C ILE A 396 -10.80 28.72 21.40
N VAL A 397 -11.10 28.96 20.14
CA VAL A 397 -10.83 28.04 19.06
C VAL A 397 -9.75 28.59 18.15
N LEU A 398 -8.67 27.81 17.94
CA LEU A 398 -7.60 28.15 17.01
C LEU A 398 -7.94 27.65 15.61
N VAL A 399 -7.65 28.44 14.60
CA VAL A 399 -8.06 28.16 13.23
C VAL A 399 -6.98 28.51 12.25
N ASP A 400 -6.87 27.70 11.23
CA ASP A 400 -5.98 28.00 10.11
C ASP A 400 -6.49 29.21 9.31
N ARG A 401 -5.56 29.89 8.64
CA ARG A 401 -5.82 31.11 7.84
C ARG A 401 -6.78 30.87 6.68
N SER A 402 -6.85 29.66 6.15
CA SER A 402 -7.67 29.30 4.97
C SER A 402 -8.77 28.28 5.28
N PRO A 403 -9.73 28.60 6.16
CA PRO A 403 -10.78 27.66 6.50
C PRO A 403 -11.77 27.51 5.34
N ARG A 404 -12.20 26.30 5.09
CA ARG A 404 -13.33 26.05 4.19
C ARG A 404 -14.59 26.76 4.71
N LYS A 405 -15.45 27.23 3.79
CA LYS A 405 -16.70 27.96 4.14
C LYS A 405 -17.59 27.24 5.17
N ALA A 406 -17.52 25.92 5.22
CA ALA A 406 -18.27 25.07 6.15
C ALA A 406 -17.86 25.22 7.63
N THR A 407 -16.66 25.71 7.90
CA THR A 407 -16.15 25.96 9.24
C THR A 407 -16.58 27.34 9.78
N ARG A 408 -17.25 28.15 8.97
CA ARG A 408 -17.84 29.40 9.41
C ARG A 408 -19.15 29.10 10.16
N VAL A 409 -19.07 29.00 11.47
CA VAL A 409 -20.26 28.83 12.31
C VAL A 409 -21.16 30.07 12.18
N ARG A 410 -22.39 29.84 11.72
CA ARG A 410 -23.40 30.87 11.57
C ARG A 410 -23.76 31.43 12.95
N ARG A 411 -23.99 32.76 13.00
CA ARG A 411 -24.43 33.46 14.19
C ARG A 411 -25.61 32.76 14.84
N GLY A 412 -25.47 32.30 16.06
CA GLY A 412 -26.59 31.72 16.83
C GLY A 412 -26.25 30.56 17.76
N ALA A 413 -25.18 29.81 17.50
CA ALA A 413 -24.74 28.72 18.38
C ALA A 413 -23.34 29.05 18.89
N SER A 414 -23.22 29.27 20.18
CA SER A 414 -22.01 29.41 21.00
C SER A 414 -20.79 30.17 20.40
N TRP A 415 -20.46 31.26 21.05
CA TRP A 415 -19.39 32.18 20.65
C TRP A 415 -18.02 31.67 21.18
N ALA A 416 -17.23 31.03 20.33
CA ALA A 416 -15.83 30.81 20.59
C ALA A 416 -14.98 31.91 19.91
N ARG A 417 -13.98 32.46 20.61
CA ARG A 417 -13.05 33.45 20.06
C ARG A 417 -11.97 32.74 19.25
N ALA A 418 -11.91 32.99 17.96
CA ALA A 418 -10.79 32.55 17.14
C ALA A 418 -9.57 33.47 17.31
N ARG A 419 -8.38 32.90 17.53
CA ARG A 419 -7.12 33.62 17.44
C ARG A 419 -6.33 33.09 16.26
N CYS A 420 -5.88 33.99 15.40
CA CYS A 420 -4.93 33.66 14.34
C CYS A 420 -3.51 33.56 14.96
N GLY A 421 -2.71 32.61 14.47
CA GLY A 421 -1.33 32.45 14.91
C GLY A 421 -0.46 33.68 14.64
N PRO A 422 0.73 33.82 15.29
CA PRO A 422 1.57 34.99 15.17
C PRO A 422 2.06 35.16 13.73
N GLY A 423 1.77 36.31 13.14
CA GLY A 423 2.32 36.74 11.84
C GLY A 423 1.33 37.24 10.77
N ALA A 424 0.02 37.26 11.02
CA ALA A 424 -0.91 37.83 10.06
C ALA A 424 -1.93 38.79 10.69
N PRO A 425 -2.13 40.01 10.16
CA PRO A 425 -3.17 40.90 10.61
C PRO A 425 -4.55 40.31 10.21
N CYS A 426 -5.38 40.03 11.21
CA CYS A 426 -6.79 39.65 10.99
C CYS A 426 -7.57 40.88 10.49
N ARG A 427 -7.75 41.01 9.18
CA ARG A 427 -8.73 41.98 8.63
C ARG A 427 -10.09 41.31 8.63
N GLY A 428 -11.00 41.86 9.45
CA GLY A 428 -12.43 41.56 9.46
C GLY A 428 -12.82 40.30 10.21
N GLY A 429 -13.49 40.46 11.32
CA GLY A 429 -14.10 39.52 12.27
C GLY A 429 -14.57 38.18 11.80
N SER A 430 -13.68 37.31 11.38
CA SER A 430 -13.99 35.92 11.03
C SER A 430 -13.63 35.03 12.22
N ARG A 431 -14.58 34.27 12.69
CA ARG A 431 -14.50 33.33 13.80
C ARG A 431 -14.49 31.93 13.22
N VAL A 432 -13.54 31.11 13.59
CA VAL A 432 -13.30 29.83 12.92
C VAL A 432 -12.66 28.81 13.86
N LEU A 433 -12.85 27.55 13.63
CA LEU A 433 -12.56 26.42 14.49
C LEU A 433 -11.31 25.62 14.14
N ALA A 434 -10.58 25.17 15.13
CA ALA A 434 -9.32 24.45 15.00
C ALA A 434 -9.44 22.94 15.21
N GLY A 435 -8.49 22.25 14.62
CA GLY A 435 -8.20 20.86 14.95
C GLY A 435 -7.47 20.74 16.29
N CYS A 436 -7.52 19.54 16.85
CA CYS A 436 -7.10 19.10 18.16
C CYS A 436 -5.85 19.80 18.73
N ALA A 437 -6.04 20.41 19.91
CA ALA A 437 -4.95 20.62 20.85
C ALA A 437 -4.77 19.37 21.72
N PRO A 438 -3.54 18.98 22.07
CA PRO A 438 -3.35 17.90 23.01
C PRO A 438 -3.80 18.33 24.41
N GLU A 439 -4.46 17.42 25.09
CA GLU A 439 -4.75 17.40 26.53
C GLU A 439 -4.71 18.74 27.29
N ALA A 440 -5.80 19.46 27.28
CA ALA A 440 -6.11 20.38 28.35
C ALA A 440 -6.85 19.63 29.45
N GLN A 441 -6.26 19.64 30.65
CA GLN A 441 -6.72 19.04 31.88
C GLN A 441 -8.24 19.23 32.07
N ARG A 442 -8.96 18.13 32.22
CA ARG A 442 -10.36 18.15 32.66
C ARG A 442 -10.42 18.61 34.12
N PRO A 443 -11.27 19.53 34.51
CA PRO A 443 -11.69 19.66 35.89
C PRO A 443 -12.45 18.37 36.27
N ARG A 444 -12.03 17.76 37.36
CA ARG A 444 -12.77 16.67 38.01
C ARG A 444 -14.04 17.29 38.60
N GLY A 445 -15.18 16.68 38.30
CA GLY A 445 -16.42 16.95 39.02
C GLY A 445 -17.64 16.87 38.10
N TYR A 446 -18.25 15.79 38.17
CA TYR A 446 -19.57 15.15 38.16
C TYR A 446 -19.64 13.93 37.25
#